data_c8a8b2a9f67d4885c36a37027f6e0c75
#
_entry.id   c8a8b2a9f67d4885c36a37027f6e0c75
#
_cell.length_a   1.000
_cell.length_b   1.000
_cell.length_c   1.000
_cell.angle_alpha   90.00
_cell.angle_beta   90.00
_cell.angle_gamma   90.00
#
_symmetry.space_group_name_H-M   'P 1'
#
loop_
_entity.id
_entity.type
_entity.pdbx_description
1 polymer ?
#
loop_
_entity_poly.entity_id
_entity_poly.type
_entity_poly.pdbx_seq_one_letter_code
_entity_poly.pdbx_strand_id
1 'polypeptide(L)'
;MYQNYITGQTSLTLNLDFSVPENHLINVISTFVNSIPDDVMLETTSDTGRPAYHPAMMLKILLFAYSRRVFSGRKIERMLEENLPMMILAENRKMSYHTINNFRSSDHANEVIKKCFVYFTSLLEDEGLIRESAVFIDGTKIEADANKYTFVWSKAVEKYHDKLKKDAVSLYDELINKEVIKAMAEEEVQTSQGLEILAQETEKEIKKITKEIEEEPKVIPGGSKNKVKRRGLKKILHKLQKDLIPRAKKYEEAEKIFDGRNSYSKTDHEATFMHMKEDHMRNGQLKPGYNIQAATTNQYVVDFALFPNPTDFRTLEPFLEQMKSRGILDKFHNIVADAGYGSEYNYSILEENYSDKDYQIPYTLYEKEQTRKYKKDPSKIANWYYNEEDDYYIDKSGVRFNFKYYSQRKDRTTGMVRDFKIYEADEFQLTEELTKLAKTKTGRQRQIHYNPNWQYLKEKAKETLQSEDGKRIYGCRKTDVEPIFGHMKSVFGMRRTHLRSKKKVETDIGIMFMMMNLSKYGAKRKVKPLNYYSKKQKTEKFTAKMNFSVFYLE
;
A
#
# COMPACT_ATOMS: atom_id res chain seq x y z
N MET A 1 -47.09 -20.40 -34.91
CA MET A 1 -46.24 -20.66 -36.09
C MET A 1 -44.80 -20.35 -35.67
N TYR A 2 -43.87 -21.32 -35.72
CA TYR A 2 -42.46 -21.07 -35.40
C TYR A 2 -41.72 -20.57 -36.65
N GLN A 3 -40.71 -19.73 -36.44
CA GLN A 3 -39.83 -19.29 -37.55
C GLN A 3 -38.94 -20.45 -37.98
N ASN A 4 -38.63 -20.50 -39.27
CA ASN A 4 -37.72 -21.51 -39.82
C ASN A 4 -36.33 -21.39 -39.19
N TYR A 5 -35.79 -22.50 -38.68
CA TYR A 5 -34.45 -22.62 -38.11
C TYR A 5 -33.59 -23.54 -38.98
N ILE A 6 -32.50 -23.02 -39.47
CA ILE A 6 -31.54 -23.79 -40.28
C ILE A 6 -30.49 -24.36 -39.35
N THR A 7 -30.44 -25.68 -39.26
CA THR A 7 -29.41 -26.40 -38.47
C THR A 7 -28.19 -26.66 -39.35
N GLY A 8 -26.99 -26.53 -38.77
CA GLY A 8 -25.74 -26.85 -39.49
C GLY A 8 -25.13 -25.71 -40.31
N GLN A 9 -25.62 -24.48 -40.17
CA GLN A 9 -24.98 -23.31 -40.80
C GLN A 9 -23.62 -23.04 -40.14
N THR A 10 -22.53 -23.22 -40.87
CA THR A 10 -21.14 -23.02 -40.40
C THR A 10 -20.48 -21.76 -40.95
N SER A 11 -21.13 -21.09 -41.91
CA SER A 11 -20.63 -19.82 -42.50
C SER A 11 -21.74 -18.79 -42.52
N LEU A 12 -21.38 -17.55 -42.22
CA LEU A 12 -22.24 -16.39 -42.30
C LEU A 12 -21.54 -15.33 -43.17
N THR A 13 -22.12 -15.02 -44.35
CA THR A 13 -21.63 -13.92 -45.16
C THR A 13 -22.31 -12.64 -44.69
N LEU A 14 -21.54 -11.70 -44.14
CA LEU A 14 -22.05 -10.44 -43.65
C LEU A 14 -21.49 -9.29 -44.49
N ASN A 15 -22.36 -8.56 -45.21
CA ASN A 15 -22.05 -7.23 -45.71
C ASN A 15 -22.29 -6.25 -44.55
N LEU A 16 -21.25 -5.95 -43.79
CA LEU A 16 -21.34 -5.12 -42.58
C LEU A 16 -20.87 -3.69 -42.87
N ASP A 17 -21.82 -2.78 -43.08
CA ASP A 17 -21.65 -1.37 -42.78
C ASP A 17 -22.01 -1.12 -41.34
N PHE A 18 -21.10 -1.54 -40.42
CA PHE A 18 -21.28 -1.31 -38.98
C PHE A 18 -20.72 0.06 -38.61
N SER A 19 -21.60 1.00 -38.32
CA SER A 19 -21.23 2.29 -37.74
C SER A 19 -21.49 2.27 -36.23
N VAL A 20 -20.51 2.75 -35.47
CA VAL A 20 -20.63 2.87 -34.00
C VAL A 20 -21.52 4.07 -33.67
N PRO A 21 -22.58 3.91 -32.86
CA PRO A 21 -23.39 5.04 -32.40
C PRO A 21 -22.52 6.13 -31.73
N GLU A 22 -22.82 7.40 -31.99
CA GLU A 22 -22.01 8.54 -31.47
C GLU A 22 -21.80 8.51 -29.97
N ASN A 23 -22.81 8.08 -29.22
CA ASN A 23 -22.75 7.98 -27.74
C ASN A 23 -22.11 6.69 -27.20
N HIS A 24 -21.58 5.83 -28.10
CA HIS A 24 -20.95 4.60 -27.64
C HIS A 24 -19.61 4.86 -26.94
N LEU A 25 -19.32 4.10 -25.87
CA LEU A 25 -18.13 4.27 -25.04
C LEU A 25 -16.80 4.23 -25.82
N ILE A 26 -16.71 3.46 -26.92
CA ILE A 26 -15.48 3.41 -27.72
C ILE A 26 -15.12 4.75 -28.34
N ASN A 27 -16.11 5.61 -28.66
CA ASN A 27 -15.84 6.95 -29.15
C ASN A 27 -15.22 7.83 -28.08
N VAL A 28 -15.73 7.73 -26.84
CA VAL A 28 -15.17 8.44 -25.68
C VAL A 28 -13.73 7.98 -25.42
N ILE A 29 -13.51 6.66 -25.39
CA ILE A 29 -12.17 6.07 -25.21
C ILE A 29 -11.23 6.53 -26.31
N SER A 30 -11.66 6.42 -27.58
CA SER A 30 -10.82 6.78 -28.74
C SER A 30 -10.49 8.26 -28.74
N THR A 31 -11.46 9.12 -28.48
CA THR A 31 -11.26 10.57 -28.44
C THR A 31 -10.29 10.96 -27.33
N PHE A 32 -10.45 10.40 -26.12
CA PHE A 32 -9.54 10.66 -24.99
C PHE A 32 -8.13 10.16 -25.30
N VAL A 33 -7.97 8.90 -25.70
CA VAL A 33 -6.65 8.33 -25.96
C VAL A 33 -5.94 9.03 -27.13
N ASN A 34 -6.67 9.41 -28.18
CA ASN A 34 -6.11 10.15 -29.30
C ASN A 34 -5.75 11.62 -28.96
N SER A 35 -6.31 12.18 -27.88
CA SER A 35 -5.95 13.53 -27.43
C SER A 35 -4.69 13.57 -26.57
N ILE A 36 -4.18 12.42 -26.14
CA ILE A 36 -2.94 12.33 -25.36
C ILE A 36 -1.75 12.54 -26.32
N PRO A 37 -0.81 13.42 -25.97
CA PRO A 37 0.37 13.68 -26.79
C PRO A 37 1.24 12.45 -27.03
N ASP A 38 1.90 12.40 -28.19
CA ASP A 38 2.72 11.25 -28.59
C ASP A 38 3.97 11.08 -27.69
N ASP A 39 4.54 12.16 -27.14
CA ASP A 39 5.64 12.13 -26.16
C ASP A 39 5.27 11.48 -24.81
N VAL A 40 3.99 11.46 -24.49
CA VAL A 40 3.44 10.72 -23.34
C VAL A 40 3.26 9.25 -23.65
N MET A 41 2.82 8.95 -24.89
CA MET A 41 2.43 7.61 -25.32
C MET A 41 3.59 6.76 -25.83
N LEU A 42 4.59 7.39 -26.44
CA LEU A 42 5.67 6.68 -27.10
C LEU A 42 6.90 6.56 -26.20
N GLU A 43 7.55 5.44 -26.28
CA GLU A 43 8.83 5.13 -25.67
C GLU A 43 9.89 5.04 -26.78
N THR A 44 11.13 5.35 -26.47
CA THR A 44 12.24 5.12 -27.41
C THR A 44 12.39 3.61 -27.61
N THR A 45 12.00 3.13 -28.77
CA THR A 45 12.11 1.70 -29.14
C THR A 45 13.41 1.47 -29.91
N SER A 46 13.96 0.25 -29.84
CA SER A 46 15.08 -0.15 -30.70
C SER A 46 14.64 -0.26 -32.14
N ASP A 47 15.48 0.15 -33.06
CA ASP A 47 15.22 0.06 -34.51
C ASP A 47 15.28 -1.37 -35.06
N THR A 48 15.57 -2.34 -34.20
CA THR A 48 15.73 -3.75 -34.57
C THR A 48 14.62 -4.61 -33.98
N GLY A 49 14.09 -5.55 -34.78
CA GLY A 49 13.08 -6.51 -34.37
C GLY A 49 11.70 -6.26 -34.99
N ARG A 50 10.70 -7.05 -34.55
CA ARG A 50 9.31 -6.88 -35.04
C ARG A 50 8.72 -5.59 -34.47
N PRO A 51 8.09 -4.73 -35.30
CA PRO A 51 7.44 -3.51 -34.82
C PRO A 51 6.43 -3.79 -33.70
N ALA A 52 6.51 -3.02 -32.63
CA ALA A 52 5.56 -3.09 -31.52
C ALA A 52 4.20 -2.50 -31.93
N TYR A 53 3.12 -2.99 -31.30
CA TYR A 53 1.82 -2.36 -31.45
C TYR A 53 1.82 -1.00 -30.76
N HIS A 54 1.14 -0.03 -31.36
CA HIS A 54 1.07 1.33 -30.83
C HIS A 54 0.44 1.34 -29.42
N PRO A 55 1.06 1.97 -28.41
CA PRO A 55 0.56 1.98 -27.02
C PRO A 55 -0.87 2.53 -26.91
N ALA A 56 -1.24 3.53 -27.71
CA ALA A 56 -2.61 4.07 -27.74
C ALA A 56 -3.63 3.00 -28.14
N MET A 57 -3.32 2.15 -29.12
CA MET A 57 -4.20 1.04 -29.51
C MET A 57 -4.34 0.03 -28.37
N MET A 58 -3.23 -0.36 -27.74
CA MET A 58 -3.22 -1.28 -26.60
C MET A 58 -4.04 -0.75 -25.45
N LEU A 59 -3.90 0.55 -25.13
CA LEU A 59 -4.66 1.20 -24.07
C LEU A 59 -6.16 1.24 -24.37
N LYS A 60 -6.57 1.57 -25.61
CA LYS A 60 -8.00 1.54 -26.00
C LYS A 60 -8.61 0.16 -25.83
N ILE A 61 -7.90 -0.89 -26.27
CA ILE A 61 -8.32 -2.29 -26.13
C ILE A 61 -8.52 -2.66 -24.67
N LEU A 62 -7.56 -2.33 -23.80
CA LEU A 62 -7.63 -2.64 -22.36
C LEU A 62 -8.77 -1.88 -21.67
N LEU A 63 -8.91 -0.58 -21.93
CA LEU A 63 -10.00 0.24 -21.37
C LEU A 63 -11.38 -0.32 -21.78
N PHE A 64 -11.55 -0.67 -23.04
CA PHE A 64 -12.83 -1.23 -23.50
C PHE A 64 -13.09 -2.63 -22.92
N ALA A 65 -12.08 -3.50 -22.88
CA ALA A 65 -12.21 -4.83 -22.27
C ALA A 65 -12.64 -4.75 -20.81
N TYR A 66 -12.04 -3.84 -20.02
CA TYR A 66 -12.37 -3.63 -18.61
C TYR A 66 -13.80 -3.11 -18.43
N SER A 67 -14.29 -2.27 -19.34
CA SER A 67 -15.69 -1.83 -19.33
C SER A 67 -16.68 -2.99 -19.50
N ARG A 68 -16.24 -4.06 -20.14
CA ARG A 68 -17.01 -5.31 -20.36
C ARG A 68 -16.72 -6.38 -19.29
N ARG A 69 -16.00 -6.03 -18.20
CA ARG A 69 -15.59 -6.96 -17.13
C ARG A 69 -14.68 -8.09 -17.62
N VAL A 70 -13.93 -7.85 -18.68
CA VAL A 70 -13.01 -8.81 -19.27
C VAL A 70 -11.57 -8.41 -18.92
N PHE A 71 -10.95 -9.16 -18.00
CA PHE A 71 -9.62 -8.91 -17.47
C PHE A 71 -8.56 -9.92 -17.94
N SER A 72 -8.98 -11.10 -18.37
CA SER A 72 -8.09 -12.16 -18.83
C SER A 72 -7.57 -11.85 -20.24
N GLY A 73 -6.25 -11.87 -20.45
CA GLY A 73 -5.63 -11.67 -21.75
C GLY A 73 -6.20 -12.60 -22.83
N ARG A 74 -6.42 -13.89 -22.51
CA ARG A 74 -7.03 -14.85 -23.44
C ARG A 74 -8.48 -14.50 -23.81
N LYS A 75 -9.25 -13.94 -22.87
CA LYS A 75 -10.60 -13.47 -23.19
C LYS A 75 -10.57 -12.18 -24.01
N ILE A 76 -9.60 -11.31 -23.78
CA ILE A 76 -9.40 -10.08 -24.59
C ILE A 76 -9.00 -10.46 -26.02
N GLU A 77 -8.09 -11.42 -26.20
CA GLU A 77 -7.73 -11.98 -27.51
C GLU A 77 -8.96 -12.48 -28.26
N ARG A 78 -9.84 -13.27 -27.60
CA ARG A 78 -11.10 -13.73 -28.21
C ARG A 78 -12.04 -12.56 -28.56
N MET A 79 -12.11 -11.51 -27.71
CA MET A 79 -12.89 -10.31 -28.03
C MET A 79 -12.41 -9.60 -29.30
N LEU A 80 -11.12 -9.65 -29.63
CA LEU A 80 -10.59 -9.10 -30.89
C LEU A 80 -11.09 -9.85 -32.14
N GLU A 81 -11.63 -11.04 -31.97
CA GLU A 81 -12.17 -11.87 -33.07
C GLU A 81 -13.70 -11.89 -33.13
N GLU A 82 -14.37 -11.66 -31.99
CA GLU A 82 -15.82 -11.87 -31.85
C GLU A 82 -16.61 -10.56 -31.61
N ASN A 83 -15.95 -9.44 -31.26
CA ASN A 83 -16.62 -8.21 -30.84
C ASN A 83 -16.33 -7.05 -31.81
N LEU A 84 -17.33 -6.64 -32.58
CA LEU A 84 -17.18 -5.57 -33.56
C LEU A 84 -16.60 -4.25 -33.03
N PRO A 85 -17.09 -3.67 -31.91
CA PRO A 85 -16.46 -2.50 -31.29
C PRO A 85 -14.99 -2.69 -30.94
N MET A 86 -14.59 -3.90 -30.49
CA MET A 86 -13.20 -4.21 -30.20
C MET A 86 -12.34 -4.28 -31.46
N MET A 87 -12.89 -4.88 -32.54
CA MET A 87 -12.22 -4.94 -33.85
C MET A 87 -11.97 -3.54 -34.41
N ILE A 88 -12.91 -2.61 -34.24
CA ILE A 88 -12.74 -1.21 -34.65
C ILE A 88 -11.59 -0.54 -33.88
N LEU A 89 -11.55 -0.70 -32.56
CA LEU A 89 -10.47 -0.15 -31.72
C LEU A 89 -9.09 -0.71 -32.07
N ALA A 90 -9.03 -1.97 -32.50
CA ALA A 90 -7.82 -2.68 -32.88
C ALA A 90 -7.48 -2.54 -34.39
N GLU A 91 -8.27 -1.77 -35.17
CA GLU A 91 -8.12 -1.68 -36.63
C GLU A 91 -8.09 -3.08 -37.30
N ASN A 92 -8.94 -3.98 -36.80
CA ASN A 92 -9.01 -5.39 -37.21
C ASN A 92 -7.69 -6.18 -37.07
N ARG A 93 -6.76 -5.72 -36.23
CA ARG A 93 -5.50 -6.40 -35.95
C ARG A 93 -5.69 -7.49 -34.89
N LYS A 94 -5.21 -8.69 -35.19
CA LYS A 94 -5.21 -9.82 -34.26
C LYS A 94 -3.95 -9.77 -33.37
N MET A 95 -4.14 -9.76 -32.07
CA MET A 95 -3.06 -9.76 -31.09
C MET A 95 -3.19 -10.94 -30.15
N SER A 96 -2.07 -11.61 -29.88
CA SER A 96 -2.06 -12.71 -28.91
C SER A 96 -2.20 -12.21 -27.49
N TYR A 97 -2.75 -13.04 -26.62
CA TYR A 97 -2.85 -12.74 -25.19
C TYR A 97 -1.48 -12.48 -24.53
N HIS A 98 -0.41 -13.05 -25.07
CA HIS A 98 0.96 -12.78 -24.63
C HIS A 98 1.33 -11.30 -24.87
N THR A 99 1.05 -10.77 -26.04
CA THR A 99 1.28 -9.36 -26.39
C THR A 99 0.49 -8.43 -25.45
N ILE A 100 -0.80 -8.73 -25.24
CA ILE A 100 -1.68 -7.97 -24.35
C ILE A 100 -1.16 -7.97 -22.92
N ASN A 101 -0.79 -9.14 -22.40
CA ASN A 101 -0.27 -9.26 -21.04
C ASN A 101 1.11 -8.63 -20.88
N ASN A 102 2.00 -8.75 -21.87
CA ASN A 102 3.32 -8.13 -21.85
C ASN A 102 3.19 -6.61 -21.78
N PHE A 103 2.36 -6.01 -22.62
CA PHE A 103 2.09 -4.57 -22.56
C PHE A 103 1.54 -4.16 -21.19
N ARG A 104 0.46 -4.80 -20.73
CA ARG A 104 -0.19 -4.48 -19.44
C ARG A 104 0.76 -4.64 -18.23
N SER A 105 1.75 -5.52 -18.32
CA SER A 105 2.73 -5.78 -17.26
C SER A 105 4.03 -5.00 -17.43
N SER A 106 4.15 -4.16 -18.47
CA SER A 106 5.36 -3.38 -18.74
C SER A 106 5.45 -2.15 -17.85
N ASP A 107 6.67 -1.67 -17.64
CA ASP A 107 6.94 -0.42 -16.94
C ASP A 107 6.40 0.77 -17.73
N HIS A 108 6.49 0.69 -19.05
CA HIS A 108 5.95 1.70 -19.96
C HIS A 108 4.43 1.89 -19.78
N ALA A 109 3.65 0.81 -19.73
CA ALA A 109 2.20 0.91 -19.49
C ALA A 109 1.88 1.54 -18.13
N ASN A 110 2.68 1.27 -17.09
CA ASN A 110 2.52 1.88 -15.79
C ASN A 110 2.73 3.40 -15.86
N GLU A 111 3.79 3.86 -16.53
CA GLU A 111 4.06 5.29 -16.68
C GLU A 111 3.02 5.99 -17.56
N VAL A 112 2.60 5.37 -18.67
CA VAL A 112 1.53 5.89 -19.52
C VAL A 112 0.24 6.08 -18.71
N ILE A 113 -0.16 5.10 -17.91
CA ILE A 113 -1.37 5.21 -17.06
C ILE A 113 -1.25 6.36 -16.06
N LYS A 114 -0.13 6.52 -15.38
CA LYS A 114 0.09 7.63 -14.44
C LYS A 114 -0.04 9.00 -15.14
N LYS A 115 0.60 9.15 -16.29
CA LYS A 115 0.51 10.37 -17.11
C LYS A 115 -0.93 10.61 -17.61
N CYS A 116 -1.67 9.54 -17.95
CA CYS A 116 -3.09 9.64 -18.34
C CYS A 116 -3.95 10.26 -17.23
N PHE A 117 -3.68 9.96 -15.94
CA PHE A 117 -4.41 10.59 -14.83
C PHE A 117 -4.13 12.08 -14.73
N VAL A 118 -2.88 12.51 -14.85
CA VAL A 118 -2.50 13.93 -14.86
C VAL A 118 -3.20 14.64 -16.02
N TYR A 119 -3.14 14.05 -17.22
CA TYR A 119 -3.80 14.61 -18.42
C TYR A 119 -5.31 14.68 -18.26
N PHE A 120 -5.93 13.60 -17.75
CA PHE A 120 -7.38 13.55 -17.54
C PHE A 120 -7.84 14.57 -16.48
N THR A 121 -7.07 14.74 -15.40
CA THR A 121 -7.38 15.75 -14.37
C THR A 121 -7.32 17.16 -14.94
N SER A 122 -6.34 17.47 -15.80
CA SER A 122 -6.29 18.77 -16.49
C SER A 122 -7.46 18.95 -17.48
N LEU A 123 -7.90 17.89 -18.13
CA LEU A 123 -9.11 17.93 -18.99
C LEU A 123 -10.37 18.23 -18.18
N LEU A 124 -10.53 17.63 -17.00
CA LEU A 124 -11.65 17.89 -16.10
C LEU A 124 -11.64 19.33 -15.58
N GLU A 125 -10.46 19.88 -15.31
CA GLU A 125 -10.27 21.28 -14.90
C GLU A 125 -10.70 22.24 -16.02
N ASP A 126 -10.19 22.03 -17.25
CA ASP A 126 -10.52 22.83 -18.43
C ASP A 126 -12.03 22.84 -18.74
N GLU A 127 -12.74 21.76 -18.40
CA GLU A 127 -14.20 21.64 -18.59
C GLU A 127 -15.04 22.05 -17.37
N GLY A 128 -14.40 22.54 -16.30
CA GLY A 128 -15.10 22.96 -15.08
C GLY A 128 -15.77 21.79 -14.33
N LEU A 129 -15.27 20.56 -14.50
CA LEU A 129 -15.80 19.35 -13.87
C LEU A 129 -15.10 19.03 -12.55
N ILE A 130 -14.06 19.74 -12.18
CA ILE A 130 -13.39 19.64 -10.89
C ILE A 130 -14.05 20.63 -9.92
N ARG A 131 -14.34 20.17 -8.72
CA ARG A 131 -14.62 21.05 -7.59
C ARG A 131 -13.29 21.50 -7.01
N GLU A 132 -12.81 22.66 -7.37
CA GLU A 132 -11.54 23.24 -6.89
C GLU A 132 -11.44 23.34 -5.36
N SER A 133 -12.58 23.26 -4.66
CA SER A 133 -12.62 23.38 -3.21
C SER A 133 -12.07 22.17 -2.46
N ALA A 134 -12.26 20.93 -2.95
CA ALA A 134 -11.93 19.75 -2.17
C ALA A 134 -11.53 18.50 -2.99
N VAL A 135 -10.55 17.77 -2.47
CA VAL A 135 -10.23 16.40 -2.86
C VAL A 135 -10.61 15.44 -1.73
N PHE A 136 -11.31 14.38 -2.09
CA PHE A 136 -11.79 13.36 -1.16
C PHE A 136 -10.90 12.12 -1.26
N ILE A 137 -10.29 11.72 -0.13
CA ILE A 137 -9.39 10.58 -0.03
C ILE A 137 -10.06 9.48 0.79
N ASP A 138 -10.05 8.27 0.27
CA ASP A 138 -10.48 7.08 1.00
C ASP A 138 -9.73 5.85 0.50
N GLY A 139 -9.70 4.80 1.33
CA GLY A 139 -9.01 3.56 1.07
C GLY A 139 -9.95 2.35 0.99
N THR A 140 -9.59 1.40 0.13
CA THR A 140 -10.23 0.10 0.10
C THR A 140 -9.23 -1.03 -0.09
N LYS A 141 -9.55 -2.19 0.47
CA LYS A 141 -8.73 -3.40 0.32
C LYS A 141 -9.20 -4.21 -0.87
N ILE A 142 -8.25 -4.70 -1.66
CA ILE A 142 -8.48 -5.62 -2.78
C ILE A 142 -7.70 -6.91 -2.57
N GLU A 143 -8.31 -8.05 -2.87
CA GLU A 143 -7.65 -9.36 -2.78
C GLU A 143 -6.58 -9.47 -3.89
N ALA A 144 -5.37 -9.92 -3.55
CA ALA A 144 -4.29 -10.16 -4.50
C ALA A 144 -4.47 -11.47 -5.26
N ASP A 145 -3.90 -11.57 -6.46
CA ASP A 145 -3.76 -12.84 -7.18
C ASP A 145 -2.67 -13.72 -6.54
N ALA A 146 -2.97 -14.21 -5.33
CA ALA A 146 -2.05 -15.00 -4.54
C ALA A 146 -2.75 -16.14 -3.82
N ASN A 147 -1.97 -17.15 -3.42
CA ASN A 147 -2.50 -18.28 -2.66
C ASN A 147 -2.85 -17.82 -1.23
N LYS A 148 -4.07 -18.09 -0.80
CA LYS A 148 -4.60 -17.71 0.52
C LYS A 148 -3.93 -18.42 1.70
N TYR A 149 -3.31 -19.58 1.47
CA TYR A 149 -2.78 -20.44 2.52
C TYR A 149 -1.26 -20.44 2.60
N THR A 150 -0.55 -19.78 1.67
CA THR A 150 0.91 -19.68 1.67
C THR A 150 1.36 -18.31 2.10
N PHE A 151 1.61 -18.15 3.39
CA PHE A 151 2.04 -16.89 4.01
C PHE A 151 3.27 -17.07 4.88
N VAL A 152 3.99 -15.99 5.08
CA VAL A 152 5.13 -15.89 5.98
C VAL A 152 4.85 -14.75 6.96
N TRP A 153 4.99 -15.04 8.27
CA TRP A 153 4.78 -14.08 9.35
C TRP A 153 6.10 -13.61 9.93
N SER A 154 6.30 -12.30 10.12
CA SER A 154 7.55 -11.73 10.64
C SER A 154 7.88 -12.29 12.03
N LYS A 155 6.91 -12.29 12.96
CA LYS A 155 7.09 -12.85 14.30
C LYS A 155 7.52 -14.31 14.31
N ALA A 156 7.08 -15.12 13.34
CA ALA A 156 7.49 -16.52 13.24
C ALA A 156 8.94 -16.62 12.71
N VAL A 157 9.28 -15.80 11.71
CA VAL A 157 10.66 -15.75 11.17
C VAL A 157 11.61 -15.25 12.25
N GLU A 158 11.32 -14.15 12.94
CA GLU A 158 12.10 -13.61 14.06
C GLU A 158 12.39 -14.69 15.11
N LYS A 159 11.32 -15.35 15.60
CA LYS A 159 11.46 -16.43 16.60
C LYS A 159 12.38 -17.55 16.16
N TYR A 160 12.25 -18.00 14.91
CA TYR A 160 13.07 -19.09 14.38
C TYR A 160 14.48 -18.64 14.01
N HIS A 161 14.65 -17.39 13.59
CA HIS A 161 15.95 -16.79 13.32
C HIS A 161 16.74 -16.61 14.63
N ASP A 162 16.12 -16.13 15.69
CA ASP A 162 16.75 -16.03 17.02
C ASP A 162 17.20 -17.40 17.56
N LYS A 163 16.40 -18.44 17.33
CA LYS A 163 16.80 -19.80 17.67
C LYS A 163 18.00 -20.26 16.85
N LEU A 164 18.00 -19.98 15.56
CA LEU A 164 19.13 -20.32 14.66
C LEU A 164 20.39 -19.58 15.09
N LYS A 165 20.32 -18.30 15.45
CA LYS A 165 21.45 -17.51 15.95
C LYS A 165 22.07 -18.16 17.18
N LYS A 166 21.25 -18.60 18.15
CA LYS A 166 21.72 -19.32 19.35
C LYS A 166 22.38 -20.65 18.97
N ASP A 167 21.79 -21.41 18.06
CA ASP A 167 22.35 -22.67 17.57
C ASP A 167 23.70 -22.46 16.85
N ALA A 168 23.83 -21.33 16.11
CA ALA A 168 25.05 -20.94 15.42
C ALA A 168 26.19 -20.60 16.40
N VAL A 169 25.91 -19.78 17.41
CA VAL A 169 26.88 -19.43 18.46
C VAL A 169 27.35 -20.67 19.23
N SER A 170 26.42 -21.52 19.64
CA SER A 170 26.78 -22.79 20.34
C SER A 170 27.69 -23.70 19.49
N LEU A 171 27.47 -23.74 18.18
CA LEU A 171 28.28 -24.52 17.27
C LEU A 171 29.64 -23.87 16.99
N TYR A 172 29.68 -22.55 16.98
CA TYR A 172 30.92 -21.77 16.91
C TYR A 172 31.79 -22.01 18.12
N ASP A 173 31.24 -21.97 19.34
CA ASP A 173 31.96 -22.25 20.58
C ASP A 173 32.52 -23.68 20.58
N GLU A 174 31.76 -24.67 20.04
CA GLU A 174 32.24 -26.03 19.87
C GLU A 174 33.46 -26.13 18.92
N LEU A 175 33.46 -25.32 17.84
CA LEU A 175 34.57 -25.26 16.88
C LEU A 175 35.80 -24.56 17.43
N ILE A 176 35.63 -23.49 18.21
CA ILE A 176 36.71 -22.77 18.90
C ILE A 176 37.35 -23.71 19.93
N ASN A 177 36.56 -24.41 20.77
CA ASN A 177 37.05 -25.35 21.77
C ASN A 177 37.81 -26.56 21.15
N LYS A 178 37.57 -26.85 19.88
CA LYS A 178 38.26 -27.86 19.09
C LYS A 178 39.46 -27.32 18.31
N GLU A 179 39.81 -26.03 18.49
CA GLU A 179 40.88 -25.34 17.79
C GLU A 179 40.79 -25.44 16.24
N VAL A 180 39.55 -25.43 15.70
CA VAL A 180 39.31 -25.58 14.26
C VAL A 180 39.32 -24.26 13.56
N ILE A 181 38.91 -23.20 14.24
CA ILE A 181 38.70 -21.84 13.66
C ILE A 181 39.35 -20.79 14.53
N LYS A 182 39.68 -19.66 13.91
CA LYS A 182 40.11 -18.46 14.61
C LYS A 182 38.90 -17.69 15.13
N ALA A 183 39.11 -16.88 16.18
CA ALA A 183 38.06 -16.04 16.74
C ALA A 183 37.46 -15.08 15.70
N MET A 184 36.14 -15.07 15.59
CA MET A 184 35.33 -14.17 14.79
C MET A 184 34.38 -13.38 15.70
N ALA A 185 33.91 -12.22 15.25
CA ALA A 185 32.90 -11.49 15.99
C ALA A 185 31.59 -12.30 16.04
N GLU A 186 30.94 -12.33 17.21
CA GLU A 186 29.70 -13.11 17.42
C GLU A 186 28.59 -12.68 16.44
N GLU A 187 28.52 -11.40 16.11
CA GLU A 187 27.58 -10.86 15.14
C GLU A 187 27.78 -11.42 13.73
N GLU A 188 29.03 -11.63 13.32
CA GLU A 188 29.36 -12.24 12.02
C GLU A 188 28.93 -13.71 11.96
N VAL A 189 29.16 -14.45 13.05
CA VAL A 189 28.79 -15.87 13.18
C VAL A 189 27.29 -16.09 13.00
N GLN A 190 26.48 -15.11 13.37
CA GLN A 190 25.01 -15.18 13.27
C GLN A 190 24.47 -14.96 11.86
N THR A 191 25.32 -14.58 10.90
CA THR A 191 24.95 -14.36 9.49
C THR A 191 25.14 -15.61 8.62
N SER A 192 24.43 -15.68 7.49
CA SER A 192 24.63 -16.76 6.52
C SER A 192 26.06 -16.80 5.96
N GLN A 193 26.70 -15.63 5.77
CA GLN A 193 28.10 -15.52 5.33
C GLN A 193 29.07 -16.07 6.39
N GLY A 194 28.88 -15.70 7.65
CA GLY A 194 29.69 -16.21 8.75
C GLY A 194 29.60 -17.74 8.86
N LEU A 195 28.38 -18.28 8.75
CA LEU A 195 28.19 -19.74 8.73
C LEU A 195 28.86 -20.41 7.53
N GLU A 196 28.93 -19.77 6.38
CA GLU A 196 29.67 -20.26 5.21
C GLU A 196 31.18 -20.27 5.47
N ILE A 197 31.73 -19.26 6.11
CA ILE A 197 33.14 -19.20 6.51
C ILE A 197 33.43 -20.34 7.49
N LEU A 198 32.58 -20.56 8.51
CA LEU A 198 32.72 -21.68 9.45
C LEU A 198 32.72 -23.04 8.72
N ALA A 199 31.85 -23.20 7.72
CA ALA A 199 31.79 -24.42 6.94
C ALA A 199 33.10 -24.65 6.12
N GLN A 200 33.64 -23.59 5.50
CA GLN A 200 34.88 -23.65 4.72
C GLN A 200 36.09 -23.98 5.61
N GLU A 201 36.23 -23.33 6.77
CA GLU A 201 37.33 -23.62 7.69
C GLU A 201 37.22 -25.05 8.26
N THR A 202 35.99 -25.50 8.63
CA THR A 202 35.74 -26.86 9.06
C THR A 202 36.12 -27.89 7.97
N GLU A 203 35.83 -27.58 6.70
CA GLU A 203 36.17 -28.44 5.58
C GLU A 203 37.70 -28.52 5.36
N LYS A 204 38.42 -27.40 5.49
CA LYS A 204 39.87 -27.34 5.42
C LYS A 204 40.51 -28.21 6.50
N GLU A 205 40.02 -28.11 7.75
CA GLU A 205 40.54 -28.94 8.84
C GLU A 205 40.23 -30.41 8.64
N ILE A 206 39.05 -30.77 8.11
CA ILE A 206 38.73 -32.17 7.76
C ILE A 206 39.68 -32.71 6.71
N LYS A 207 40.07 -31.93 5.70
CA LYS A 207 41.05 -32.31 4.68
C LYS A 207 42.44 -32.51 5.27
N LYS A 208 42.85 -31.65 6.22
CA LYS A 208 44.13 -31.77 6.94
C LYS A 208 44.18 -33.06 7.77
N ILE A 209 43.16 -33.29 8.62
CA ILE A 209 43.07 -34.48 9.45
C ILE A 209 42.96 -35.75 8.59
N THR A 210 42.39 -35.68 7.41
CA THR A 210 42.28 -36.82 6.50
C THR A 210 43.67 -37.23 6.01
N LYS A 211 44.56 -36.30 5.66
CA LYS A 211 45.97 -36.56 5.30
C LYS A 211 46.74 -37.16 6.47
N GLU A 212 46.56 -36.59 7.68
CA GLU A 212 47.21 -37.15 8.90
C GLU A 212 46.77 -38.59 9.18
N ILE A 213 45.49 -38.94 8.91
CA ILE A 213 44.99 -40.31 9.06
C ILE A 213 45.60 -41.27 8.04
N GLU A 214 45.95 -40.81 6.84
CA GLU A 214 46.60 -41.60 5.80
C GLU A 214 48.04 -41.95 6.17
N GLU A 215 48.68 -41.10 6.99
CA GLU A 215 50.03 -41.32 7.52
C GLU A 215 50.06 -42.15 8.83
N GLU A 216 48.90 -42.41 9.46
CA GLU A 216 48.80 -43.19 10.69
C GLU A 216 49.08 -44.68 10.47
N PRO A 217 49.69 -45.35 11.47
CA PRO A 217 49.86 -46.85 11.44
C PRO A 217 48.47 -47.53 11.28
N LYS A 218 48.48 -48.68 10.55
CA LYS A 218 47.24 -49.43 10.32
C LYS A 218 46.56 -49.95 11.59
N VAL A 219 47.30 -50.18 12.66
CA VAL A 219 46.80 -50.61 13.98
C VAL A 219 47.24 -49.59 15.04
N ILE A 220 46.28 -48.90 15.71
CA ILE A 220 46.56 -48.01 16.83
C ILE A 220 45.88 -48.55 18.08
N PRO A 221 46.66 -48.91 19.13
CA PRO A 221 46.08 -49.30 20.41
C PRO A 221 45.20 -48.23 20.98
N GLY A 222 43.94 -48.54 21.32
CA GLY A 222 42.98 -47.54 21.84
C GLY A 222 42.22 -46.76 20.76
N GLY A 223 42.48 -46.97 19.46
CA GLY A 223 41.81 -46.33 18.33
C GLY A 223 42.39 -44.97 17.96
N SER A 224 42.17 -44.51 16.72
CA SER A 224 42.66 -43.25 16.21
C SER A 224 41.82 -42.08 16.71
N LYS A 225 42.44 -41.17 17.47
CA LYS A 225 41.81 -39.92 17.92
C LYS A 225 41.43 -39.02 16.72
N ASN A 226 42.26 -39.03 15.65
CA ASN A 226 42.00 -38.28 14.42
C ASN A 226 40.75 -38.77 13.69
N LYS A 227 40.50 -40.08 13.65
CA LYS A 227 39.27 -40.64 13.07
C LYS A 227 38.02 -40.20 13.84
N VAL A 228 38.09 -40.10 15.19
CA VAL A 228 37.01 -39.63 16.03
C VAL A 228 36.78 -38.12 15.80
N LYS A 229 37.87 -37.31 15.82
CA LYS A 229 37.81 -35.83 15.54
C LYS A 229 37.21 -35.59 14.17
N ARG A 230 37.69 -36.25 13.13
CA ARG A 230 37.17 -36.15 11.76
C ARG A 230 35.67 -36.48 11.67
N ARG A 231 35.20 -37.53 12.35
CA ARG A 231 33.77 -37.92 12.37
C ARG A 231 32.93 -36.83 13.02
N GLY A 232 33.39 -36.22 14.12
CA GLY A 232 32.75 -35.10 14.78
C GLY A 232 32.64 -33.87 13.86
N LEU A 233 33.74 -33.47 13.21
CA LEU A 233 33.76 -32.35 12.28
C LEU A 233 32.88 -32.57 11.05
N LYS A 234 32.82 -33.80 10.50
CA LYS A 234 31.90 -34.12 9.40
C LYS A 234 30.42 -33.96 9.79
N LYS A 235 30.05 -34.29 11.04
CA LYS A 235 28.68 -34.03 11.54
C LYS A 235 28.38 -32.55 11.62
N ILE A 236 29.32 -31.75 12.14
CA ILE A 236 29.20 -30.28 12.22
C ILE A 236 29.08 -29.70 10.82
N LEU A 237 29.95 -30.08 9.89
CA LEU A 237 29.90 -29.60 8.51
C LEU A 237 28.57 -29.92 7.82
N HIS A 238 28.08 -31.15 8.02
CA HIS A 238 26.77 -31.54 7.51
C HIS A 238 25.62 -30.65 8.08
N LYS A 239 25.65 -30.37 9.40
CA LYS A 239 24.68 -29.51 10.06
C LYS A 239 24.74 -28.07 9.50
N LEU A 240 25.97 -27.53 9.31
CA LEU A 240 26.17 -26.22 8.69
C LEU A 240 25.59 -26.18 7.27
N GLN A 241 26.02 -27.09 6.40
CA GLN A 241 25.68 -27.07 4.97
C GLN A 241 24.22 -27.44 4.67
N LYS A 242 23.63 -28.38 5.43
CA LYS A 242 22.29 -28.90 5.13
C LYS A 242 21.17 -28.29 5.97
N ASP A 243 21.50 -27.69 7.10
CA ASP A 243 20.47 -27.07 7.98
C ASP A 243 20.70 -25.56 8.18
N LEU A 244 21.81 -25.15 8.82
CA LEU A 244 21.95 -23.79 9.31
C LEU A 244 22.08 -22.75 8.17
N ILE A 245 22.97 -22.97 7.21
CA ILE A 245 23.21 -22.04 6.09
C ILE A 245 21.95 -21.83 5.23
N PRO A 246 21.25 -22.87 4.75
CA PRO A 246 20.04 -22.68 3.97
C PRO A 246 18.92 -21.97 4.74
N ARG A 247 18.80 -22.21 6.04
CA ARG A 247 17.82 -21.54 6.90
C ARG A 247 18.18 -20.08 7.14
N ALA A 248 19.45 -19.76 7.42
CA ALA A 248 19.91 -18.40 7.61
C ALA A 248 19.62 -17.56 6.36
N LYS A 249 20.03 -18.01 5.18
CA LYS A 249 19.73 -17.36 3.90
C LYS A 249 18.24 -17.10 3.71
N LYS A 250 17.41 -18.11 4.00
CA LYS A 250 15.95 -17.99 3.88
C LYS A 250 15.37 -16.95 4.84
N TYR A 251 15.90 -16.83 6.07
CA TYR A 251 15.40 -15.85 7.04
C TYR A 251 15.87 -14.44 6.68
N GLU A 252 17.13 -14.27 6.26
CA GLU A 252 17.66 -12.99 5.77
C GLU A 252 16.90 -12.49 4.53
N GLU A 253 16.58 -13.39 3.59
CA GLU A 253 15.75 -13.07 2.44
C GLU A 253 14.33 -12.65 2.86
N ALA A 254 13.73 -13.39 3.80
CA ALA A 254 12.41 -13.06 4.32
C ALA A 254 12.40 -11.69 5.02
N GLU A 255 13.43 -11.34 5.79
CA GLU A 255 13.57 -10.03 6.44
C GLU A 255 13.62 -8.89 5.42
N LYS A 256 14.36 -9.06 4.33
CA LYS A 256 14.39 -8.10 3.21
C LYS A 256 13.01 -7.92 2.55
N ILE A 257 12.28 -9.04 2.36
CA ILE A 257 10.94 -9.00 1.75
C ILE A 257 9.92 -8.33 2.67
N PHE A 258 10.03 -8.48 3.99
CA PHE A 258 9.08 -7.86 4.92
C PHE A 258 9.04 -6.34 4.82
N ASP A 259 10.16 -5.69 4.71
CA ASP A 259 10.24 -4.22 4.59
C ASP A 259 9.30 -3.51 5.59
N GLY A 260 9.41 -3.87 6.88
CA GLY A 260 8.56 -3.34 7.97
C GLY A 260 7.13 -3.88 8.03
N ARG A 261 6.74 -4.82 7.16
CA ARG A 261 5.43 -5.47 7.15
C ARG A 261 5.38 -6.68 8.09
N ASN A 262 4.20 -6.97 8.62
CA ASN A 262 3.99 -8.13 9.51
C ASN A 262 3.91 -9.47 8.78
N SER A 263 3.67 -9.47 7.46
CA SER A 263 3.49 -10.67 6.66
C SER A 263 3.66 -10.42 5.17
N TYR A 264 3.95 -11.45 4.42
CA TYR A 264 3.86 -11.46 2.95
C TYR A 264 3.38 -12.81 2.43
N SER A 265 2.87 -12.83 1.18
CA SER A 265 2.48 -14.05 0.47
C SER A 265 3.66 -14.63 -0.29
N LYS A 266 3.85 -15.97 -0.26
CA LYS A 266 4.88 -16.64 -1.06
C LYS A 266 4.64 -16.56 -2.58
N THR A 267 3.41 -16.28 -2.99
CA THR A 267 3.03 -16.21 -4.40
C THR A 267 3.19 -14.79 -4.96
N ASP A 268 2.94 -13.78 -4.10
CA ASP A 268 3.11 -12.36 -4.41
C ASP A 268 3.75 -11.69 -3.19
N HIS A 269 5.07 -11.51 -3.24
CA HIS A 269 5.88 -11.03 -2.11
C HIS A 269 5.52 -9.62 -1.67
N GLU A 270 4.88 -8.82 -2.52
CA GLU A 270 4.47 -7.45 -2.20
C GLU A 270 3.05 -7.38 -1.60
N ALA A 271 2.27 -8.47 -1.70
CA ALA A 271 0.96 -8.56 -1.08
C ALA A 271 1.07 -8.89 0.43
N THR A 272 0.32 -8.15 1.26
CA THR A 272 0.27 -8.33 2.70
C THR A 272 -1.03 -9.00 3.12
N PHE A 273 -1.00 -9.85 4.15
CA PHE A 273 -2.20 -10.47 4.70
C PHE A 273 -2.99 -9.46 5.54
N MET A 274 -4.24 -9.23 5.17
CA MET A 274 -5.12 -8.26 5.80
C MET A 274 -6.57 -8.74 5.86
N HIS A 275 -7.34 -8.21 6.81
CA HIS A 275 -8.79 -8.40 6.85
C HIS A 275 -9.44 -7.62 5.71
N MET A 276 -10.24 -8.29 4.88
CA MET A 276 -11.03 -7.63 3.84
C MET A 276 -12.27 -6.97 4.43
N LYS A 277 -12.68 -5.80 3.89
CA LYS A 277 -13.94 -5.15 4.29
C LYS A 277 -15.18 -6.03 4.02
N GLU A 278 -15.10 -6.92 3.02
CA GLU A 278 -16.18 -7.78 2.54
C GLU A 278 -16.07 -9.21 3.10
N ASP A 279 -15.84 -9.34 4.39
CA ASP A 279 -15.90 -10.63 5.07
C ASP A 279 -17.36 -10.98 5.41
N HIS A 280 -18.09 -11.51 4.42
CA HIS A 280 -19.50 -11.88 4.57
C HIS A 280 -19.72 -12.96 5.64
N MET A 281 -18.72 -13.80 5.86
CA MET A 281 -18.79 -14.89 6.86
C MET A 281 -18.42 -14.41 8.26
N ARG A 282 -17.91 -13.18 8.40
CA ARG A 282 -17.42 -12.59 9.66
C ARG A 282 -16.50 -13.52 10.46
N ASN A 283 -15.75 -14.36 9.75
CA ASN A 283 -14.84 -15.32 10.37
C ASN A 283 -13.42 -14.75 10.61
N GLY A 284 -13.21 -13.48 10.29
CA GLY A 284 -11.93 -12.80 10.47
C GLY A 284 -10.80 -13.33 9.57
N GLN A 285 -11.13 -14.02 8.48
CA GLN A 285 -10.13 -14.61 7.59
C GLN A 285 -9.23 -13.53 6.98
N LEU A 286 -7.93 -13.71 7.18
CA LEU A 286 -6.92 -12.90 6.50
C LEU A 286 -6.73 -13.39 5.07
N LYS A 287 -6.62 -12.44 4.14
CA LYS A 287 -6.32 -12.72 2.73
C LYS A 287 -5.15 -11.86 2.27
N PRO A 288 -4.32 -12.37 1.33
CA PRO A 288 -3.31 -11.53 0.71
C PRO A 288 -3.98 -10.42 -0.09
N GLY A 289 -3.53 -9.21 0.05
CA GLY A 289 -4.15 -8.06 -0.61
C GLY A 289 -3.31 -6.81 -0.60
N TYR A 290 -3.86 -5.80 -1.23
CA TYR A 290 -3.34 -4.45 -1.29
C TYR A 290 -4.38 -3.47 -0.75
N ASN A 291 -3.91 -2.39 -0.14
CA ASN A 291 -4.73 -1.25 0.23
C ASN A 291 -4.64 -0.22 -0.89
N ILE A 292 -5.76 0.02 -1.57
CA ILE A 292 -5.88 1.02 -2.62
C ILE A 292 -6.31 2.33 -1.97
N GLN A 293 -5.55 3.39 -2.18
CA GLN A 293 -5.95 4.76 -1.87
C GLN A 293 -6.41 5.43 -3.15
N ALA A 294 -7.53 6.15 -3.10
CA ALA A 294 -8.04 6.91 -4.23
C ALA A 294 -8.36 8.34 -3.79
N ALA A 295 -7.95 9.29 -4.61
CA ALA A 295 -8.31 10.70 -4.50
C ALA A 295 -9.38 11.01 -5.54
N THR A 296 -10.49 11.61 -5.12
CA THR A 296 -11.63 11.88 -6.00
C THR A 296 -12.13 13.32 -5.89
N THR A 297 -12.73 13.81 -6.95
CA THR A 297 -13.53 15.03 -6.98
C THR A 297 -14.68 14.84 -7.95
N ASN A 298 -15.90 15.23 -7.56
CA ASN A 298 -17.11 14.97 -8.35
C ASN A 298 -17.26 13.50 -8.78
N GLN A 299 -16.80 12.55 -7.95
CA GLN A 299 -16.76 11.11 -8.26
C GLN A 299 -15.87 10.75 -9.48
N TYR A 300 -14.93 11.59 -9.86
CA TYR A 300 -13.84 11.22 -10.76
C TYR A 300 -12.61 10.88 -9.93
N VAL A 301 -11.96 9.80 -10.23
CA VAL A 301 -10.66 9.46 -9.62
C VAL A 301 -9.60 10.34 -10.27
N VAL A 302 -8.98 11.23 -9.51
CA VAL A 302 -7.92 12.13 -10.01
C VAL A 302 -6.53 11.58 -9.75
N ASP A 303 -6.36 10.78 -8.69
CA ASP A 303 -5.13 10.03 -8.43
C ASP A 303 -5.42 8.79 -7.59
N PHE A 304 -4.48 7.85 -7.58
CA PHE A 304 -4.55 6.64 -6.77
C PHE A 304 -3.16 6.11 -6.44
N ALA A 305 -3.06 5.34 -5.37
CA ALA A 305 -1.85 4.63 -4.99
C ALA A 305 -2.16 3.28 -4.34
N LEU A 306 -1.19 2.37 -4.36
CA LEU A 306 -1.26 1.07 -3.72
C LEU A 306 -0.30 0.98 -2.55
N PHE A 307 -0.80 0.52 -1.42
CA PHE A 307 0.00 0.35 -0.22
C PHE A 307 -0.10 -1.09 0.30
N PRO A 308 1.00 -1.64 0.81
CA PRO A 308 0.99 -2.93 1.49
C PRO A 308 0.44 -2.84 2.92
N ASN A 309 0.19 -1.62 3.43
CA ASN A 309 -0.23 -1.38 4.80
C ASN A 309 -1.73 -1.68 4.97
N PRO A 310 -2.11 -2.53 5.97
CA PRO A 310 -3.52 -2.85 6.20
C PRO A 310 -4.36 -1.69 6.75
N THR A 311 -3.72 -0.61 7.23
CA THR A 311 -4.36 0.56 7.87
C THR A 311 -4.08 1.83 7.10
N ASP A 312 -5.04 2.74 7.09
CA ASP A 312 -5.00 3.94 6.24
C ASP A 312 -4.15 5.08 6.81
N PHE A 313 -3.95 5.14 8.15
CA PHE A 313 -3.25 6.26 8.78
C PHE A 313 -1.79 6.46 8.30
N ARG A 314 -1.13 5.42 7.80
CA ARG A 314 0.24 5.48 7.27
C ARG A 314 0.32 5.74 5.78
N THR A 315 -0.83 5.82 5.12
CA THR A 315 -0.88 5.97 3.66
C THR A 315 -1.10 7.40 3.23
N LEU A 316 -1.53 8.28 4.15
CA LEU A 316 -1.88 9.66 3.81
C LEU A 316 -0.68 10.46 3.33
N GLU A 317 0.39 10.52 4.14
CA GLU A 317 1.59 11.28 3.81
C GLU A 317 2.19 10.87 2.45
N PRO A 318 2.58 9.60 2.20
CA PRO A 318 3.17 9.22 0.92
C PRO A 318 2.20 9.36 -0.25
N PHE A 319 0.89 9.35 -0.02
CA PHE A 319 -0.08 9.59 -1.06
C PHE A 319 -0.21 11.10 -1.40
N LEU A 320 -0.18 11.98 -0.39
CA LEU A 320 -0.15 13.42 -0.61
C LEU A 320 1.14 13.87 -1.31
N GLU A 321 2.29 13.31 -0.94
CA GLU A 321 3.57 13.53 -1.62
C GLU A 321 3.49 13.13 -3.10
N GLN A 322 2.92 11.96 -3.40
CA GLN A 322 2.69 11.52 -4.77
C GLN A 322 1.80 12.51 -5.53
N MET A 323 0.68 12.93 -4.95
CA MET A 323 -0.24 13.89 -5.59
C MET A 323 0.43 15.24 -5.83
N LYS A 324 1.26 15.70 -4.87
CA LYS A 324 2.03 16.95 -4.99
C LYS A 324 3.08 16.84 -6.11
N SER A 325 3.84 15.74 -6.14
CA SER A 325 4.85 15.52 -7.20
C SER A 325 4.25 15.46 -8.61
N ARG A 326 2.97 15.10 -8.73
CA ARG A 326 2.23 15.09 -10.01
C ARG A 326 1.51 16.40 -10.32
N GLY A 327 1.61 17.42 -9.45
CA GLY A 327 0.90 18.70 -9.59
C GLY A 327 -0.63 18.58 -9.52
N ILE A 328 -1.13 17.50 -8.91
CA ILE A 328 -2.57 17.25 -8.76
C ILE A 328 -3.08 17.93 -7.48
N LEU A 329 -2.31 17.84 -6.39
CA LEU A 329 -2.72 18.35 -5.07
C LEU A 329 -2.91 19.89 -5.08
N ASP A 330 -2.10 20.60 -5.85
CA ASP A 330 -2.13 22.07 -5.92
C ASP A 330 -3.44 22.63 -6.49
N LYS A 331 -4.24 21.79 -7.16
CA LYS A 331 -5.56 22.14 -7.70
C LYS A 331 -6.68 22.19 -6.64
N PHE A 332 -6.39 21.80 -5.40
CA PHE A 332 -7.39 21.67 -4.35
C PHE A 332 -6.99 22.48 -3.11
N HIS A 333 -7.98 23.12 -2.48
CA HIS A 333 -7.80 23.88 -1.24
C HIS A 333 -8.04 23.01 0.01
N ASN A 334 -8.93 22.02 -0.11
CA ASN A 334 -9.35 21.20 1.02
C ASN A 334 -8.99 19.72 0.81
N ILE A 335 -8.43 19.09 1.83
CA ILE A 335 -8.17 17.65 1.91
C ILE A 335 -9.21 17.02 2.83
N VAL A 336 -10.00 16.10 2.29
CA VAL A 336 -11.09 15.44 3.02
C VAL A 336 -10.84 13.95 3.09
N ALA A 337 -10.80 13.39 4.30
CA ALA A 337 -10.64 11.94 4.50
C ALA A 337 -11.48 11.45 5.69
N ASP A 338 -11.53 10.13 5.88
CA ASP A 338 -12.28 9.55 7.01
C ASP A 338 -11.47 9.57 8.32
N ALA A 339 -12.11 9.12 9.41
CA ALA A 339 -11.49 9.06 10.73
C ALA A 339 -10.31 8.07 10.83
N GLY A 340 -10.13 7.18 9.86
CA GLY A 340 -8.99 6.26 9.79
C GLY A 340 -7.66 6.96 9.54
N TYR A 341 -7.70 8.19 8.99
CA TYR A 341 -6.53 9.03 8.75
C TYR A 341 -6.26 10.02 9.89
N GLY A 342 -7.22 10.24 10.80
CA GLY A 342 -7.14 11.22 11.89
C GLY A 342 -6.21 10.78 13.00
N SER A 343 -4.94 11.18 12.93
CA SER A 343 -3.90 10.91 13.92
C SER A 343 -3.04 12.15 14.18
N GLU A 344 -2.38 12.21 15.34
CA GLU A 344 -1.46 13.29 15.66
C GLU A 344 -0.38 13.46 14.58
N TYR A 345 0.19 12.34 14.13
CA TYR A 345 1.20 12.33 13.08
C TYR A 345 0.70 12.98 11.79
N ASN A 346 -0.45 12.53 11.29
CA ASN A 346 -0.98 13.06 10.03
C ASN A 346 -1.37 14.54 10.14
N TYR A 347 -1.93 14.96 11.28
CA TYR A 347 -2.25 16.38 11.48
C TYR A 347 -0.97 17.24 11.56
N SER A 348 0.09 16.77 12.24
CA SER A 348 1.37 17.48 12.26
C SER A 348 1.97 17.61 10.85
N ILE A 349 1.94 16.55 10.04
CA ILE A 349 2.38 16.59 8.64
C ILE A 349 1.56 17.59 7.81
N LEU A 350 0.24 17.61 8.00
CA LEU A 350 -0.62 18.56 7.28
C LEU A 350 -0.29 20.01 7.65
N GLU A 351 -0.06 20.28 8.93
CA GLU A 351 0.30 21.62 9.40
C GLU A 351 1.69 22.06 8.94
N GLU A 352 2.67 21.15 8.93
CA GLU A 352 4.06 21.45 8.58
C GLU A 352 4.28 21.56 7.07
N ASN A 353 3.74 20.60 6.29
CA ASN A 353 4.08 20.44 4.87
C ASN A 353 2.99 20.95 3.92
N TYR A 354 1.76 21.18 4.42
CA TYR A 354 0.58 21.57 3.64
C TYR A 354 -0.23 22.66 4.33
N SER A 355 0.45 23.61 4.95
CA SER A 355 -0.17 24.73 5.70
C SER A 355 -1.04 25.66 4.84
N ASP A 356 -0.89 25.60 3.51
CA ASP A 356 -1.73 26.28 2.51
C ASP A 356 -3.06 25.56 2.23
N LYS A 357 -3.30 24.40 2.84
CA LYS A 357 -4.49 23.57 2.66
C LYS A 357 -5.29 23.46 3.95
N ASP A 358 -6.60 23.53 3.82
CA ASP A 358 -7.51 23.13 4.89
C ASP A 358 -7.74 21.62 4.85
N TYR A 359 -7.99 21.02 6.02
CA TYR A 359 -8.33 19.61 6.09
C TYR A 359 -9.59 19.34 6.92
N GLN A 360 -10.46 18.49 6.38
CA GLN A 360 -11.65 17.97 7.04
C GLN A 360 -11.49 16.46 7.27
N ILE A 361 -10.71 16.13 8.28
CA ILE A 361 -10.39 14.76 8.69
C ILE A 361 -10.77 14.61 10.16
N PRO A 362 -11.81 13.84 10.52
CA PRO A 362 -12.15 13.62 11.92
C PRO A 362 -11.14 12.67 12.59
N TYR A 363 -10.88 12.85 13.87
CA TYR A 363 -10.14 11.85 14.66
C TYR A 363 -11.08 10.76 15.18
N THR A 364 -10.52 9.60 15.52
CA THR A 364 -11.29 8.36 15.83
C THR A 364 -12.41 8.54 16.86
N LEU A 365 -12.26 9.46 17.83
CA LEU A 365 -13.24 9.69 18.88
C LEU A 365 -14.16 10.88 18.59
N TYR A 366 -13.99 11.58 17.47
CA TYR A 366 -14.70 12.82 17.14
C TYR A 366 -16.22 12.71 17.31
N GLU A 367 -16.86 11.70 16.70
CA GLU A 367 -18.30 11.51 16.81
C GLU A 367 -18.74 11.12 18.23
N LYS A 368 -17.93 10.29 18.92
CA LYS A 368 -18.22 9.86 20.29
C LYS A 368 -18.14 11.01 21.27
N GLU A 369 -17.17 11.90 21.12
CA GLU A 369 -16.98 13.08 21.97
C GLU A 369 -18.17 14.05 21.90
N GLN A 370 -18.89 14.06 20.79
CA GLN A 370 -20.09 14.90 20.63
C GLN A 370 -21.34 14.31 21.31
N THR A 371 -21.33 13.01 21.65
CA THR A 371 -22.49 12.36 22.26
C THR A 371 -22.76 12.85 23.68
N ARG A 372 -24.06 12.94 24.04
CA ARG A 372 -24.50 13.30 25.40
C ARG A 372 -23.91 12.38 26.48
N LYS A 373 -23.71 11.09 26.12
CA LYS A 373 -23.11 10.08 27.03
C LYS A 373 -21.65 10.45 27.34
N TYR A 374 -20.83 10.78 26.32
CA TYR A 374 -19.42 11.13 26.53
C TYR A 374 -19.26 12.42 27.33
N LYS A 375 -20.07 13.46 27.02
CA LYS A 375 -20.05 14.75 27.71
C LYS A 375 -20.43 14.66 29.20
N LYS A 376 -21.13 13.58 29.59
CA LYS A 376 -21.50 13.30 30.99
C LYS A 376 -20.64 12.24 31.66
N ASP A 377 -19.72 11.60 30.92
CA ASP A 377 -18.87 10.52 31.46
C ASP A 377 -17.84 11.08 32.44
N PRO A 378 -17.89 10.72 33.74
CA PRO A 378 -16.98 11.22 34.75
C PRO A 378 -15.54 10.73 34.57
N SER A 379 -15.33 9.70 33.79
CA SER A 379 -13.99 9.13 33.53
C SER A 379 -13.16 9.91 32.50
N LYS A 380 -13.79 10.85 31.78
CA LYS A 380 -13.13 11.58 30.69
C LYS A 380 -12.50 12.88 31.20
N ILE A 381 -11.21 13.04 30.97
CA ILE A 381 -10.43 14.22 31.38
C ILE A 381 -11.04 15.52 30.84
N ALA A 382 -11.58 15.50 29.63
CA ALA A 382 -12.27 16.64 29.03
C ALA A 382 -13.49 17.17 29.85
N ASN A 383 -14.01 16.36 30.78
CA ASN A 383 -15.13 16.71 31.66
C ASN A 383 -14.67 17.08 33.06
N TRP A 384 -13.38 17.06 33.35
CA TRP A 384 -12.81 17.39 34.65
C TRP A 384 -12.60 18.88 34.80
N TYR A 385 -12.47 19.37 36.02
CA TYR A 385 -12.08 20.74 36.29
C TYR A 385 -10.57 20.88 36.08
N TYR A 386 -10.14 21.89 35.35
CA TYR A 386 -8.73 22.25 35.19
C TYR A 386 -8.48 23.66 35.75
N ASN A 387 -7.50 23.80 36.60
CA ASN A 387 -7.01 25.08 37.09
C ASN A 387 -5.75 25.43 36.28
N GLU A 388 -5.80 26.53 35.57
CA GLU A 388 -4.73 26.97 34.66
C GLU A 388 -3.59 27.65 35.43
N GLU A 389 -3.91 28.38 36.55
CA GLU A 389 -2.91 29.10 37.34
C GLU A 389 -1.95 28.16 38.06
N ASP A 390 -2.48 27.11 38.70
CA ASP A 390 -1.72 26.14 39.46
C ASP A 390 -1.43 24.82 38.73
N ASP A 391 -1.82 24.70 37.45
CA ASP A 391 -1.63 23.55 36.56
C ASP A 391 -2.03 22.21 37.19
N TYR A 392 -3.31 22.06 37.64
CA TYR A 392 -3.85 20.81 38.19
C TYR A 392 -5.25 20.48 37.67
N TYR A 393 -5.59 19.20 37.70
CA TYR A 393 -6.93 18.68 37.41
C TYR A 393 -7.64 18.20 38.68
N ILE A 394 -8.98 18.34 38.69
CA ILE A 394 -9.85 17.66 39.66
C ILE A 394 -10.84 16.80 38.91
N ASP A 395 -10.85 15.48 39.21
CA ASP A 395 -11.83 14.58 38.58
C ASP A 395 -13.24 14.78 39.18
N LYS A 396 -14.24 14.16 38.57
CA LYS A 396 -15.65 14.28 39.02
C LYS A 396 -15.90 13.68 40.41
N SER A 397 -14.96 12.88 40.94
CA SER A 397 -15.01 12.37 42.31
C SER A 397 -14.35 13.29 43.34
N GLY A 398 -13.68 14.36 42.87
CA GLY A 398 -12.98 15.31 43.72
C GLY A 398 -11.48 15.00 43.94
N VAL A 399 -10.93 13.99 43.25
CA VAL A 399 -9.49 13.67 43.35
C VAL A 399 -8.70 14.70 42.56
N ARG A 400 -7.71 15.32 43.25
CA ARG A 400 -6.80 16.30 42.67
C ARG A 400 -5.58 15.60 42.09
N PHE A 401 -5.17 16.03 40.85
CA PHE A 401 -4.00 15.58 40.10
C PHE A 401 -3.10 16.76 39.82
N ASN A 402 -1.95 16.83 40.45
CA ASN A 402 -0.98 17.89 40.26
C ASN A 402 -0.02 17.57 39.13
N PHE A 403 0.49 18.59 38.44
CA PHE A 403 1.55 18.42 37.47
C PHE A 403 2.80 17.82 38.16
N LYS A 404 3.41 16.82 37.55
CA LYS A 404 4.56 16.14 38.11
C LYS A 404 5.83 16.35 37.28
N TYR A 405 5.80 16.02 36.00
CA TYR A 405 6.93 16.17 35.07
C TYR A 405 6.50 16.07 33.60
N TYR A 406 7.41 16.48 32.71
CA TYR A 406 7.29 16.25 31.28
C TYR A 406 7.91 14.91 30.88
N SER A 407 7.30 14.19 29.94
CA SER A 407 7.77 12.90 29.44
C SER A 407 7.71 12.88 27.92
N GLN A 408 8.77 12.40 27.30
CA GLN A 408 8.82 12.20 25.84
C GLN A 408 8.66 10.72 25.50
N ARG A 409 7.91 10.44 24.44
CA ARG A 409 7.74 9.09 23.92
C ARG A 409 7.92 9.08 22.41
N LYS A 410 8.90 8.31 21.95
CA LYS A 410 9.13 8.10 20.51
C LYS A 410 8.23 6.99 20.00
N ASP A 411 7.44 7.30 18.99
CA ASP A 411 6.69 6.27 18.23
C ASP A 411 7.69 5.42 17.43
N ARG A 412 7.66 4.11 17.63
CA ARG A 412 8.61 3.19 17.00
C ARG A 412 8.42 3.08 15.50
N THR A 413 7.25 3.45 15.00
CA THR A 413 6.88 3.25 13.61
C THR A 413 7.09 4.49 12.76
N THR A 414 6.64 5.64 13.27
CA THR A 414 6.74 6.93 12.56
C THR A 414 8.00 7.70 12.94
N GLY A 415 8.67 7.31 14.03
CA GLY A 415 9.80 8.05 14.59
C GLY A 415 9.40 9.34 15.31
N MET A 416 8.12 9.74 15.28
CA MET A 416 7.60 10.94 15.91
C MET A 416 7.84 10.92 17.42
N VAL A 417 8.37 12.02 17.94
CA VAL A 417 8.50 12.23 19.39
C VAL A 417 7.27 12.99 19.88
N ARG A 418 6.59 12.44 20.87
CA ARG A 418 5.39 13.02 21.47
C ARG A 418 5.72 13.50 22.87
N ASP A 419 5.32 14.72 23.18
CA ASP A 419 5.48 15.33 24.49
C ASP A 419 4.22 15.15 25.34
N PHE A 420 4.42 14.72 26.57
CA PHE A 420 3.34 14.52 27.53
C PHE A 420 3.60 15.31 28.80
N LYS A 421 2.58 16.00 29.29
CA LYS A 421 2.48 16.45 30.68
C LYS A 421 1.94 15.28 31.51
N ILE A 422 2.65 14.90 32.57
CA ILE A 422 2.23 13.85 33.47
C ILE A 422 1.70 14.50 34.73
N TYR A 423 0.43 14.24 35.01
CA TYR A 423 -0.19 14.65 36.29
C TYR A 423 -0.39 13.41 37.15
N GLU A 424 -0.12 13.52 38.43
CA GLU A 424 -0.27 12.43 39.39
C GLU A 424 -1.25 12.83 40.49
N ALA A 425 -2.09 11.89 40.89
CA ALA A 425 -3.02 12.11 42.00
C ALA A 425 -2.25 12.43 43.27
N ASP A 426 -2.67 13.48 43.96
CA ASP A 426 -2.02 13.90 45.23
C ASP A 426 -2.07 12.76 46.23
N GLU A 427 -0.99 12.61 46.99
CA GLU A 427 -0.84 11.57 48.01
C GLU A 427 -1.76 11.84 49.19
N PHE A 428 -1.95 13.12 49.52
CA PHE A 428 -2.81 13.60 50.59
C PHE A 428 -4.04 14.32 50.00
N GLN A 429 -5.14 13.61 49.94
CA GLN A 429 -6.43 14.16 49.52
C GLN A 429 -7.21 14.69 50.72
N LEU A 430 -8.26 15.48 50.46
CA LEU A 430 -9.09 16.12 51.49
C LEU A 430 -9.78 15.12 52.45
N THR A 431 -10.00 13.88 51.99
CA THR A 431 -10.63 12.82 52.78
C THR A 431 -9.95 11.47 52.53
N GLU A 432 -10.08 10.52 53.48
CA GLU A 432 -9.55 9.17 53.34
C GLU A 432 -10.17 8.41 52.16
N GLU A 433 -11.43 8.67 51.83
CA GLU A 433 -12.09 8.08 50.68
C GLU A 433 -11.46 8.55 49.36
N LEU A 434 -11.17 9.85 49.25
CA LEU A 434 -10.49 10.42 48.08
C LEU A 434 -9.06 9.88 47.97
N THR A 435 -8.38 9.67 49.09
CA THR A 435 -7.04 9.07 49.11
C THR A 435 -7.05 7.62 48.60
N LYS A 436 -8.12 6.86 48.85
CA LYS A 436 -8.32 5.52 48.26
C LYS A 436 -8.61 5.61 46.78
N LEU A 437 -9.47 6.55 46.33
CA LEU A 437 -9.79 6.78 44.93
C LEU A 437 -8.61 7.34 44.12
N ALA A 438 -7.64 7.98 44.75
CA ALA A 438 -6.39 8.46 44.16
C ALA A 438 -5.45 7.32 43.73
N LYS A 439 -5.66 6.09 44.24
CA LYS A 439 -4.82 4.93 43.94
C LYS A 439 -5.43 3.99 42.94
N THR A 440 -4.55 3.33 42.18
CA THR A 440 -4.92 2.23 41.30
C THR A 440 -5.23 0.95 42.08
N LYS A 441 -5.83 -0.06 41.47
CA LYS A 441 -6.06 -1.38 42.09
C LYS A 441 -4.76 -2.04 42.61
N THR A 442 -3.60 -1.63 42.08
CA THR A 442 -2.27 -2.12 42.49
C THR A 442 -1.61 -1.24 43.54
N GLY A 443 -2.32 -0.26 44.11
CA GLY A 443 -1.83 0.63 45.17
C GLY A 443 -0.96 1.80 44.72
N ARG A 444 -0.67 1.95 43.41
CA ARG A 444 0.10 3.09 42.88
C ARG A 444 -0.82 4.31 42.71
N GLN A 445 -0.26 5.50 42.76
CA GLN A 445 -0.99 6.74 42.48
C GLN A 445 -1.47 6.73 41.01
N ARG A 446 -2.71 7.23 40.79
CA ARG A 446 -3.27 7.38 39.45
C ARG A 446 -2.52 8.49 38.73
N GLN A 447 -2.26 8.28 37.43
CA GLN A 447 -1.59 9.26 36.58
C GLN A 447 -2.42 9.57 35.33
N ILE A 448 -2.33 10.81 34.89
CA ILE A 448 -2.86 11.30 33.62
C ILE A 448 -1.69 11.61 32.70
N HIS A 449 -1.74 11.13 31.51
CA HIS A 449 -0.82 11.45 30.44
C HIS A 449 -1.52 12.39 29.46
N TYR A 450 -1.26 13.68 29.61
CA TYR A 450 -1.85 14.71 28.75
C TYR A 450 -0.87 15.06 27.64
N ASN A 451 -1.32 15.02 26.36
CA ASN A 451 -0.53 15.44 25.21
C ASN A 451 -1.08 16.78 24.71
N PRO A 452 -0.39 17.90 24.97
CA PRO A 452 -0.87 19.24 24.60
C PRO A 452 -1.00 19.41 23.09
N ASN A 453 0.01 18.94 22.33
CA ASN A 453 0.01 19.04 20.87
C ASN A 453 -1.18 18.30 20.25
N TRP A 454 -1.43 17.08 20.73
CA TRP A 454 -2.58 16.31 20.26
C TRP A 454 -3.91 16.98 20.57
N GLN A 455 -4.06 17.61 21.72
CA GLN A 455 -5.28 18.35 22.07
C GLN A 455 -5.46 19.58 21.18
N TYR A 456 -4.40 20.35 20.96
CA TYR A 456 -4.41 21.50 20.05
C TYR A 456 -4.84 21.09 18.62
N LEU A 457 -4.23 20.05 18.07
CA LEU A 457 -4.56 19.55 16.74
C LEU A 457 -6.00 19.02 16.63
N LYS A 458 -6.51 18.39 17.69
CA LYS A 458 -7.92 17.95 17.77
C LYS A 458 -8.89 19.13 17.79
N GLU A 459 -8.60 20.17 18.55
CA GLU A 459 -9.44 21.35 18.60
C GLU A 459 -9.48 22.06 17.25
N LYS A 460 -8.34 22.25 16.61
CA LYS A 460 -8.27 22.80 15.26
C LYS A 460 -9.07 21.98 14.24
N ALA A 461 -8.90 20.67 14.22
CA ALA A 461 -9.68 19.78 13.36
C ALA A 461 -11.18 19.84 13.65
N LYS A 462 -11.56 19.99 14.93
CA LYS A 462 -12.95 20.12 15.35
C LYS A 462 -13.55 21.45 14.90
N GLU A 463 -12.84 22.54 15.02
CA GLU A 463 -13.26 23.87 14.55
C GLU A 463 -13.51 23.85 13.05
N THR A 464 -12.56 23.32 12.28
CA THR A 464 -12.70 23.18 10.81
C THR A 464 -13.91 22.33 10.44
N LEU A 465 -14.08 21.15 11.08
CA LEU A 465 -15.23 20.26 10.83
C LEU A 465 -16.58 20.84 11.26
N GLN A 466 -16.60 21.72 12.27
CA GLN A 466 -17.83 22.33 12.79
C GLN A 466 -18.21 23.65 12.09
N SER A 467 -17.31 24.24 11.30
CA SER A 467 -17.63 25.38 10.45
C SER A 467 -18.75 25.04 9.44
N GLU A 468 -19.46 26.01 8.93
CA GLU A 468 -20.53 25.78 7.94
C GLU A 468 -19.97 25.15 6.66
N ASP A 469 -18.84 25.66 6.16
CA ASP A 469 -18.17 25.13 4.98
C ASP A 469 -17.60 23.73 5.25
N GLY A 470 -16.97 23.51 6.39
CA GLY A 470 -16.44 22.21 6.76
C GLY A 470 -17.50 21.12 6.84
N LYS A 471 -18.67 21.42 7.44
CA LYS A 471 -19.82 20.47 7.46
C LYS A 471 -20.33 20.17 6.04
N ARG A 472 -20.44 21.20 5.20
CA ARG A 472 -20.89 21.06 3.81
C ARG A 472 -19.90 20.22 3.01
N ILE A 473 -18.61 20.54 3.11
CA ILE A 473 -17.55 19.86 2.37
C ILE A 473 -17.43 18.40 2.85
N TYR A 474 -17.31 18.17 4.17
CA TYR A 474 -17.20 16.82 4.72
C TYR A 474 -18.43 15.96 4.40
N GLY A 475 -19.64 16.57 4.39
CA GLY A 475 -20.88 15.88 3.99
C GLY A 475 -20.86 15.33 2.57
N CYS A 476 -20.11 15.94 1.65
CA CYS A 476 -19.95 15.47 0.28
C CYS A 476 -19.12 14.18 0.19
N ARG A 477 -18.30 13.81 1.19
CA ARG A 477 -17.43 12.64 1.16
C ARG A 477 -18.18 11.34 0.83
N LYS A 478 -19.31 11.10 1.48
CA LYS A 478 -20.13 9.90 1.28
C LYS A 478 -20.63 9.76 -0.16
N THR A 479 -20.92 10.85 -0.82
CA THR A 479 -21.44 10.85 -2.19
C THR A 479 -20.34 10.93 -3.23
N ASP A 480 -19.12 11.28 -2.86
CA ASP A 480 -17.99 11.45 -3.79
C ASP A 480 -17.13 10.20 -3.89
N VAL A 481 -16.47 9.78 -2.81
CA VAL A 481 -15.48 8.70 -2.87
C VAL A 481 -16.06 7.30 -2.59
N GLU A 482 -17.03 7.15 -1.69
CA GLU A 482 -17.56 5.82 -1.34
C GLU A 482 -18.17 5.06 -2.54
N PRO A 483 -18.92 5.70 -3.47
CA PRO A 483 -19.47 5.01 -4.63
C PRO A 483 -18.43 4.43 -5.58
N ILE A 484 -17.24 5.01 -5.64
CA ILE A 484 -16.16 4.60 -6.56
C ILE A 484 -15.76 3.15 -6.30
N PHE A 485 -15.50 2.80 -5.04
CA PHE A 485 -15.12 1.43 -4.69
C PHE A 485 -16.28 0.44 -4.86
N GLY A 486 -17.50 0.88 -4.61
CA GLY A 486 -18.70 0.10 -4.89
C GLY A 486 -18.83 -0.21 -6.39
N HIS A 487 -18.64 0.79 -7.25
CA HIS A 487 -18.65 0.62 -8.70
C HIS A 487 -17.53 -0.31 -9.16
N MET A 488 -16.28 -0.10 -8.72
CA MET A 488 -15.13 -0.95 -9.06
C MET A 488 -15.43 -2.43 -8.77
N LYS A 489 -15.90 -2.74 -7.55
CA LYS A 489 -16.07 -4.11 -7.08
C LYS A 489 -17.37 -4.76 -7.51
N SER A 490 -18.48 -4.03 -7.51
CA SER A 490 -19.82 -4.58 -7.78
C SER A 490 -20.25 -4.40 -9.23
N VAL A 491 -20.09 -3.19 -9.79
CA VAL A 491 -20.53 -2.91 -11.17
C VAL A 491 -19.52 -3.47 -12.16
N PHE A 492 -18.21 -3.22 -11.96
CA PHE A 492 -17.18 -3.70 -12.89
C PHE A 492 -16.56 -5.04 -12.48
N GLY A 493 -16.86 -5.55 -11.28
CA GLY A 493 -16.50 -6.91 -10.86
C GLY A 493 -15.04 -7.10 -10.45
N MET A 494 -14.26 -6.02 -10.28
CA MET A 494 -12.85 -6.09 -9.89
C MET A 494 -12.71 -6.23 -8.37
N ARG A 495 -12.91 -7.45 -7.85
CA ARG A 495 -12.79 -7.80 -6.42
C ARG A 495 -11.42 -8.36 -6.06
N ARG A 496 -10.67 -8.80 -7.06
CA ARG A 496 -9.34 -9.39 -6.97
C ARG A 496 -8.46 -8.83 -8.06
N THR A 497 -7.17 -8.67 -7.80
CA THR A 497 -6.20 -8.29 -8.85
C THR A 497 -5.97 -9.43 -9.84
N HIS A 498 -5.56 -9.11 -11.05
CA HIS A 498 -5.31 -10.09 -12.11
C HIS A 498 -3.81 -10.21 -12.43
N LEU A 499 -3.02 -9.32 -11.86
CA LEU A 499 -1.57 -9.27 -11.96
C LEU A 499 -0.94 -9.42 -10.58
N ARG A 500 0.34 -9.74 -10.53
CA ARG A 500 1.16 -9.87 -9.32
C ARG A 500 2.26 -8.83 -9.34
N SER A 501 2.75 -8.46 -8.18
CA SER A 501 3.63 -7.35 -7.86
C SER A 501 2.94 -5.99 -7.88
N LYS A 502 3.37 -5.11 -6.96
CA LYS A 502 2.74 -3.79 -6.71
C LYS A 502 2.64 -2.97 -7.99
N LYS A 503 3.74 -2.82 -8.75
CA LYS A 503 3.80 -1.99 -9.96
C LYS A 503 2.82 -2.46 -11.05
N LYS A 504 2.73 -3.78 -11.28
CA LYS A 504 1.80 -4.36 -12.26
C LYS A 504 0.34 -4.26 -11.81
N VAL A 505 0.09 -4.47 -10.52
CA VAL A 505 -1.23 -4.28 -9.92
C VAL A 505 -1.65 -2.82 -9.99
N GLU A 506 -0.73 -1.88 -9.80
CA GLU A 506 -0.98 -0.44 -9.95
C GLU A 506 -1.44 -0.11 -11.38
N THR A 507 -0.80 -0.67 -12.40
CA THR A 507 -1.26 -0.55 -13.80
C THR A 507 -2.67 -1.10 -13.98
N ASP A 508 -2.96 -2.28 -13.43
CA ASP A 508 -4.26 -2.96 -13.53
C ASP A 508 -5.40 -2.11 -12.91
N ILE A 509 -5.16 -1.58 -11.71
CA ILE A 509 -6.08 -0.67 -11.00
C ILE A 509 -6.21 0.66 -11.74
N GLY A 510 -5.10 1.21 -12.26
CA GLY A 510 -5.12 2.45 -13.02
C GLY A 510 -5.95 2.36 -14.29
N ILE A 511 -5.83 1.28 -15.04
CA ILE A 511 -6.69 1.02 -16.21
C ILE A 511 -8.17 0.98 -15.80
N MET A 512 -8.49 0.30 -14.68
CA MET A 512 -9.85 0.22 -14.15
C MET A 512 -10.40 1.60 -13.79
N PHE A 513 -9.67 2.40 -13.02
CA PHE A 513 -10.12 3.72 -12.62
C PHE A 513 -10.25 4.68 -13.81
N MET A 514 -9.31 4.64 -14.75
CA MET A 514 -9.40 5.43 -15.99
C MET A 514 -10.63 5.05 -16.80
N MET A 515 -10.91 3.76 -16.94
CA MET A 515 -12.12 3.27 -17.61
C MET A 515 -13.39 3.75 -16.90
N MET A 516 -13.43 3.72 -15.57
CA MET A 516 -14.57 4.23 -14.78
C MET A 516 -14.77 5.73 -15.02
N ASN A 517 -13.69 6.49 -15.02
CA ASN A 517 -13.70 7.91 -15.33
C ASN A 517 -14.27 8.19 -16.71
N LEU A 518 -13.79 7.49 -17.73
CA LEU A 518 -14.25 7.65 -19.11
C LEU A 518 -15.71 7.22 -19.30
N SER A 519 -16.15 6.16 -18.62
CA SER A 519 -17.55 5.72 -18.63
C SER A 519 -18.47 6.79 -18.05
N LYS A 520 -18.09 7.41 -16.92
CA LYS A 520 -18.85 8.49 -16.30
C LYS A 520 -18.82 9.75 -17.14
N TYR A 521 -17.65 10.11 -17.65
CA TYR A 521 -17.46 11.26 -18.51
C TYR A 521 -18.33 11.18 -19.77
N GLY A 522 -18.35 10.01 -20.45
CA GLY A 522 -19.20 9.77 -21.59
C GLY A 522 -20.69 9.83 -21.27
N ALA A 523 -21.11 9.30 -20.12
CA ALA A 523 -22.52 9.35 -19.71
C ALA A 523 -23.04 10.77 -19.42
N LYS A 524 -22.17 11.67 -18.90
CA LYS A 524 -22.52 13.07 -18.65
C LYS A 524 -22.55 13.92 -19.93
N ARG A 525 -21.76 13.59 -20.92
CA ARG A 525 -21.78 14.24 -22.23
C ARG A 525 -22.95 13.72 -23.05
N LYS A 526 -24.12 14.28 -22.94
CA LYS A 526 -25.09 14.24 -24.04
C LYS A 526 -24.44 15.00 -25.20
N VAL A 527 -23.75 14.24 -26.04
CA VAL A 527 -23.28 14.55 -27.40
C VAL A 527 -23.07 16.05 -27.69
N LYS A 528 -21.91 16.58 -27.26
CA LYS A 528 -21.22 17.60 -28.05
C LYS A 528 -19.86 16.99 -28.40
N PRO A 529 -19.47 16.94 -29.70
CA PRO A 529 -18.12 16.50 -30.05
C PRO A 529 -17.11 17.38 -29.31
N LEU A 530 -16.05 16.73 -28.79
CA LEU A 530 -14.90 17.46 -28.24
C LEU A 530 -14.45 18.44 -29.34
N ASN A 531 -14.57 19.75 -29.09
CA ASN A 531 -13.99 20.74 -29.98
C ASN A 531 -12.49 20.43 -30.07
N TYR A 532 -12.06 20.07 -31.25
CA TYR A 532 -10.69 19.76 -31.62
C TYR A 532 -9.85 21.03 -31.42
N TYR A 533 -9.38 21.28 -30.19
CA TYR A 533 -8.27 22.20 -30.01
C TYR A 533 -7.06 21.61 -30.69
N SER A 534 -6.44 22.39 -31.56
CA SER A 534 -5.32 21.94 -32.37
C SER A 534 -4.30 21.21 -31.47
N LYS A 535 -3.84 20.03 -31.86
CA LYS A 535 -2.82 19.18 -31.19
C LYS A 535 -1.65 20.03 -30.65
N LYS A 536 -1.27 21.08 -31.37
CA LYS A 536 -0.15 21.96 -31.11
C LYS A 536 -0.29 22.83 -29.83
N GLN A 537 -1.46 23.42 -29.58
CA GLN A 537 -1.67 24.30 -28.41
C GLN A 537 -1.80 23.51 -27.09
N LYS A 538 -2.28 22.25 -27.14
CA LYS A 538 -2.39 21.38 -25.97
C LYS A 538 -1.04 20.79 -25.56
N THR A 539 -0.19 20.45 -26.54
CA THR A 539 1.17 19.95 -26.29
C THR A 539 2.01 21.02 -25.59
N GLU A 540 1.97 22.27 -26.07
CA GLU A 540 2.71 23.38 -25.45
C GLU A 540 2.29 23.67 -24.01
N LYS A 541 0.97 23.65 -23.69
CA LYS A 541 0.47 23.82 -22.32
C LYS A 541 0.83 22.64 -21.40
N PHE A 542 0.82 21.41 -21.93
CA PHE A 542 1.13 20.21 -21.16
C PHE A 542 2.64 20.11 -20.90
N THR A 543 3.46 20.36 -21.89
CA THR A 543 4.94 20.36 -21.78
C THR A 543 5.40 21.46 -20.82
N ALA A 544 4.79 22.66 -20.87
CA ALA A 544 5.06 23.73 -19.93
C ALA A 544 4.70 23.34 -18.47
N LYS A 545 3.54 22.70 -18.24
CA LYS A 545 3.13 22.21 -16.90
C LYS A 545 4.03 21.08 -16.39
N MET A 546 4.51 20.18 -17.26
CA MET A 546 5.42 19.08 -16.88
C MET A 546 6.86 19.57 -16.61
N ASN A 547 7.35 20.54 -17.36
CA ASN A 547 8.69 21.11 -17.13
C ASN A 547 8.79 21.86 -15.79
N PHE A 548 7.71 22.42 -15.26
CA PHE A 548 7.68 23.02 -13.92
C PHE A 548 7.82 21.98 -12.79
N SER A 549 7.37 20.73 -13.01
CA SER A 549 7.49 19.66 -12.00
C SER A 549 8.82 18.91 -12.03
N VAL A 550 9.61 19.03 -13.11
CA VAL A 550 10.92 18.37 -13.24
C VAL A 550 12.08 19.24 -12.72
N PHE A 551 11.90 20.56 -12.60
CA PHE A 551 12.95 21.49 -12.14
C PHE A 551 13.16 21.54 -10.62
N TYR A 552 12.44 20.73 -9.82
CA TYR A 552 12.62 20.63 -8.36
C TYR A 552 13.17 19.28 -7.88
N LEU A 553 13.78 18.48 -8.76
CA LEU A 553 14.43 17.20 -8.41
C LEU A 553 15.92 17.16 -8.86
N GLU A 554 16.65 18.25 -8.65
CA GLU A 554 18.13 18.28 -8.57
C GLU A 554 18.56 18.83 -7.21
#